data_d2748a1b5b92cc2cc74d8b8c622664ff
#
_entry.id   d2748a1b5b92cc2cc74d8b8c622664ff
#
_cell.length_a   1.000
_cell.length_b   1.000
_cell.length_c   1.000
_cell.angle_alpha   90.00
_cell.angle_beta   90.00
_cell.angle_gamma   90.00
#
_symmetry.space_group_name_H-M   'P 1'
#
loop_
_entity.id
_entity.type
_entity.pdbx_description
1 polymer ?
#
loop_
_entity_poly.entity_id
_entity_poly.type
_entity_poly.pdbx_seq_one_letter_code
_entity_poly.pdbx_strand_id
1 'polypeptide(L)'
;MNYATAADLVARFGELELVQLTDLENIPPSVIDVARVETKIGDACAFIDGYVGQVYRLPLAGCAKPLTVPGGTVEYAAPPVLVRIACDLARYYLHDDLAPENEVYRRYKAAVRELEAIADGKAQLSCPWGGSPGVPIGADAQSADAEVYYEFSPRSVTDDSLKGFA
;
A
#
# COMPACT_ATOMS: atom_id res chain seq x y z
N MET A 1 5.68 -7.20 5.31
CA MET A 1 5.85 -6.06 6.24
C MET A 1 4.55 -5.89 7.01
N ASN A 2 4.57 -5.70 8.36
CA ASN A 2 3.34 -5.39 9.07
C ASN A 2 3.00 -3.91 8.85
N TYR A 3 1.83 -3.63 8.30
CA TYR A 3 1.38 -2.25 8.05
C TYR A 3 0.78 -1.60 9.30
N ALA A 4 0.25 -2.39 10.23
CA ALA A 4 -0.33 -1.93 11.48
C ALA A 4 0.18 -2.73 12.68
N THR A 5 -0.02 -2.20 13.87
CA THR A 5 0.32 -2.82 15.17
C THR A 5 -0.92 -2.93 16.04
N ALA A 6 -0.86 -3.73 17.11
CA ALA A 6 -1.92 -3.80 18.10
C ALA A 6 -2.22 -2.42 18.73
N ALA A 7 -1.18 -1.59 18.92
CA ALA A 7 -1.35 -0.23 19.41
C ALA A 7 -2.15 0.67 18.44
N ASP A 8 -1.99 0.48 17.12
CA ASP A 8 -2.78 1.21 16.12
C ASP A 8 -4.27 0.83 16.18
N LEU A 9 -4.59 -0.45 16.44
CA LEU A 9 -5.96 -0.90 16.63
C LEU A 9 -6.55 -0.30 17.91
N VAL A 10 -5.81 -0.34 19.02
CA VAL A 10 -6.25 0.27 20.29
C VAL A 10 -6.52 1.76 20.11
N ALA A 11 -5.62 2.48 19.44
CA ALA A 11 -5.77 3.92 19.19
C ALA A 11 -6.99 4.27 18.34
N ARG A 12 -7.42 3.36 17.44
CA ARG A 12 -8.55 3.60 16.50
C ARG A 12 -9.89 3.16 17.03
N PHE A 13 -9.95 2.03 17.73
CA PHE A 13 -11.21 1.35 18.11
C PHE A 13 -11.42 1.31 19.63
N GLY A 14 -10.37 1.61 20.38
CA GLY A 14 -10.41 1.56 21.85
C GLY A 14 -10.05 0.20 22.42
N GLU A 15 -9.51 0.23 23.63
CA GLU A 15 -9.06 -0.98 24.34
C GLU A 15 -10.23 -1.90 24.69
N LEU A 16 -11.36 -1.33 25.13
CA LEU A 16 -12.53 -2.11 25.55
C LEU A 16 -13.09 -3.01 24.45
N GLU A 17 -13.15 -2.50 23.21
CA GLU A 17 -13.63 -3.30 22.07
C GLU A 17 -12.69 -4.47 21.82
N LEU A 18 -11.37 -4.23 21.81
CA LEU A 18 -10.39 -5.29 21.57
C LEU A 18 -10.40 -6.34 22.68
N VAL A 19 -10.54 -5.94 23.93
CA VAL A 19 -10.71 -6.87 25.05
C VAL A 19 -11.92 -7.77 24.81
N GLN A 20 -13.06 -7.19 24.43
CA GLN A 20 -14.30 -7.96 24.20
C GLN A 20 -14.20 -8.93 23.02
N LEU A 21 -13.40 -8.59 22.01
CA LEU A 21 -13.22 -9.42 20.81
C LEU A 21 -12.15 -10.48 20.96
N THR A 22 -11.19 -10.31 21.85
CA THR A 22 -10.02 -11.19 21.93
C THR A 22 -9.98 -12.05 23.18
N ASP A 23 -10.47 -11.55 24.31
CA ASP A 23 -10.50 -12.29 25.57
C ASP A 23 -11.74 -13.19 25.64
N LEU A 24 -11.59 -14.41 25.17
CA LEU A 24 -12.67 -15.41 25.18
C LEU A 24 -12.62 -16.32 26.41
N GLU A 25 -11.58 -16.24 27.22
CA GLU A 25 -11.36 -17.15 28.35
C GLU A 25 -11.87 -16.56 29.67
N ASN A 26 -11.84 -15.24 29.80
CA ASN A 26 -12.24 -14.57 31.03
C ASN A 26 -13.70 -14.08 30.97
N ILE A 27 -14.41 -14.23 32.09
CA ILE A 27 -15.77 -13.73 32.25
C ILE A 27 -15.83 -12.91 33.57
N PRO A 28 -15.94 -11.56 33.51
CA PRO A 28 -15.97 -10.73 32.30
C PRO A 28 -14.59 -10.62 31.63
N PRO A 29 -14.53 -10.30 30.31
CA PRO A 29 -13.28 -10.05 29.59
C PRO A 29 -12.48 -8.92 30.24
N SER A 30 -11.16 -9.06 30.33
CA SER A 30 -10.31 -8.13 31.09
C SER A 30 -8.99 -7.76 30.43
N VAL A 31 -8.48 -8.57 29.49
CA VAL A 31 -7.14 -8.40 28.88
C VAL A 31 -7.22 -8.59 27.38
N ILE A 32 -6.42 -7.80 26.63
CA ILE A 32 -6.28 -7.99 25.19
C ILE A 32 -5.38 -9.22 24.95
N ASP A 33 -5.87 -10.19 24.18
CA ASP A 33 -5.00 -11.24 23.63
C ASP A 33 -4.21 -10.68 22.43
N VAL A 34 -3.01 -10.20 22.71
CA VAL A 34 -2.12 -9.58 21.71
C VAL A 34 -1.75 -10.58 20.62
N ALA A 35 -1.57 -11.86 20.93
CA ALA A 35 -1.20 -12.87 19.93
C ALA A 35 -2.32 -13.08 18.91
N ARG A 36 -3.57 -13.09 19.36
CA ARG A 36 -4.76 -13.15 18.49
C ARG A 36 -4.87 -11.90 17.61
N VAL A 37 -4.65 -10.72 18.17
CA VAL A 37 -4.64 -9.44 17.41
C VAL A 37 -3.55 -9.46 16.34
N GLU A 38 -2.32 -9.83 16.69
CA GLU A 38 -1.19 -9.88 15.76
C GLU A 38 -1.41 -10.87 14.63
N THR A 39 -2.01 -12.02 14.90
CA THR A 39 -2.39 -13.00 13.87
C THR A 39 -3.35 -12.36 12.86
N LYS A 40 -4.40 -11.68 13.33
CA LYS A 40 -5.36 -11.02 12.44
C LYS A 40 -4.78 -9.83 11.67
N ILE A 41 -3.84 -9.11 12.28
CA ILE A 41 -3.05 -8.08 11.57
C ILE A 41 -2.21 -8.73 10.47
N GLY A 42 -1.57 -9.86 10.76
CA GLY A 42 -0.80 -10.63 9.77
C GLY A 42 -1.64 -11.05 8.56
N ASP A 43 -2.84 -11.61 8.81
CA ASP A 43 -3.80 -11.98 7.77
C ASP A 43 -4.21 -10.76 6.93
N ALA A 44 -4.50 -9.63 7.57
CA ALA A 44 -4.85 -8.38 6.91
C ALA A 44 -3.69 -7.85 6.05
N CYS A 45 -2.46 -7.89 6.56
CA CYS A 45 -1.28 -7.46 5.81
C CYS A 45 -1.01 -8.35 4.60
N ALA A 46 -1.16 -9.67 4.73
CA ALA A 46 -1.02 -10.60 3.61
C ALA A 46 -2.09 -10.33 2.52
N PHE A 47 -3.31 -10.02 2.92
CA PHE A 47 -4.38 -9.65 2.00
C PHE A 47 -4.06 -8.36 1.25
N ILE A 48 -3.57 -7.33 1.96
CA ILE A 48 -3.11 -6.06 1.35
C ILE A 48 -1.98 -6.29 0.35
N ASP A 49 -0.99 -7.11 0.71
CA ASP A 49 0.15 -7.43 -0.14
C ASP A 49 -0.29 -8.08 -1.46
N GLY A 50 -1.37 -8.86 -1.47
CA GLY A 50 -1.96 -9.45 -2.67
C GLY A 50 -2.46 -8.42 -3.70
N TYR A 51 -2.96 -7.28 -3.24
CA TYR A 51 -3.40 -6.17 -4.11
C TYR A 51 -2.25 -5.23 -4.47
N VAL A 52 -1.52 -4.77 -3.45
CA VAL A 52 -0.43 -3.80 -3.62
C VAL A 52 0.70 -4.38 -4.46
N GLY A 53 0.98 -5.68 -4.32
CA GLY A 53 1.99 -6.39 -5.08
C GLY A 53 1.72 -6.50 -6.58
N GLN A 54 0.52 -6.14 -7.05
CA GLN A 54 0.21 -6.06 -8.48
C GLN A 54 0.77 -4.78 -9.12
N VAL A 55 0.98 -3.73 -8.32
CA VAL A 55 1.40 -2.39 -8.80
C VAL A 55 2.76 -2.00 -8.27
N TYR A 56 3.12 -2.43 -7.07
CA TYR A 56 4.37 -2.06 -6.40
C TYR A 56 5.21 -3.29 -6.10
N ARG A 57 6.53 -3.14 -6.19
CA ARG A 57 7.46 -4.17 -5.72
C ARG A 57 7.38 -4.31 -4.21
N LEU A 58 7.19 -5.53 -3.74
CA LEU A 58 7.18 -5.86 -2.31
C LEU A 58 8.57 -6.40 -1.87
N PRO A 59 8.95 -6.19 -0.59
CA PRO A 59 8.27 -5.38 0.40
C PRO A 59 8.34 -3.89 0.07
N LEU A 60 7.31 -3.11 0.47
CA LEU A 60 7.35 -1.66 0.33
C LEU A 60 8.51 -1.08 1.16
N ALA A 61 9.21 -0.10 0.61
CA ALA A 61 10.26 0.62 1.35
C ALA A 61 9.68 1.43 2.53
N GLY A 62 8.42 1.88 2.38
CA GLY A 62 7.76 2.75 3.34
C GLY A 62 7.97 4.23 3.03
N CYS A 63 7.36 5.08 3.85
CA CYS A 63 7.45 6.52 3.76
C CYS A 63 8.61 7.05 4.61
N ALA A 64 9.59 7.68 3.97
CA ALA A 64 10.70 8.29 4.68
C ALA A 64 10.21 9.48 5.52
N LYS A 65 10.47 9.45 6.82
CA LYS A 65 10.18 10.57 7.71
C LYS A 65 11.20 11.70 7.52
N PRO A 66 10.80 12.98 7.64
CA PRO A 66 11.75 14.08 7.66
C PRO A 66 12.78 13.90 8.77
N LEU A 67 14.04 14.20 8.46
CA LEU A 67 15.11 14.16 9.46
C LEU A 67 14.87 15.23 10.53
N THR A 68 14.82 14.82 11.79
CA THR A 68 14.70 15.73 12.93
C THR A 68 16.05 16.34 13.33
N VAL A 69 17.15 15.67 12.98
CA VAL A 69 18.54 16.12 13.25
C VAL A 69 19.35 15.98 11.96
N PRO A 70 20.13 16.99 11.57
CA PRO A 70 21.05 16.88 10.42
C PRO A 70 22.04 15.71 10.61
N GLY A 71 22.11 14.80 9.63
CA GLY A 71 22.98 13.61 9.69
C GLY A 71 22.40 12.42 10.46
N GLY A 72 21.15 12.48 10.90
CA GLY A 72 20.44 11.35 11.51
C GLY A 72 20.10 10.25 10.49
N THR A 73 19.71 9.08 11.00
CA THR A 73 19.20 7.98 10.18
C THR A 73 17.77 8.26 9.69
N VAL A 74 17.49 7.93 8.44
CA VAL A 74 16.14 8.02 7.90
C VAL A 74 15.29 6.90 8.49
N GLU A 75 14.19 7.26 9.16
CA GLU A 75 13.18 6.32 9.60
C GLU A 75 12.08 6.18 8.53
N TYR A 76 11.59 4.97 8.37
CA TYR A 76 10.51 4.67 7.44
C TYR A 76 9.24 4.27 8.20
N ALA A 77 8.11 4.82 7.78
CA ALA A 77 6.80 4.48 8.32
C ALA A 77 5.94 3.82 7.23
N ALA A 78 5.00 2.96 7.66
CA ALA A 78 4.00 2.44 6.75
C ALA A 78 3.12 3.59 6.20
N PRO A 79 2.67 3.52 4.94
CA PRO A 79 1.74 4.49 4.39
C PRO A 79 0.47 4.58 5.24
N PRO A 80 0.03 5.78 5.68
CA PRO A 80 -1.12 5.92 6.59
C PRO A 80 -2.42 5.31 6.05
N VAL A 81 -2.60 5.29 4.74
CA VAL A 81 -3.73 4.64 4.08
C VAL A 81 -3.69 3.13 4.33
N LEU A 82 -2.52 2.49 4.19
CA LEU A 82 -2.38 1.05 4.45
C LEU A 82 -2.52 0.72 5.94
N VAL A 83 -2.03 1.58 6.83
CA VAL A 83 -2.26 1.44 8.29
C VAL A 83 -3.75 1.41 8.60
N ARG A 84 -4.53 2.35 8.02
CA ARG A 84 -5.98 2.40 8.22
C ARG A 84 -6.66 1.16 7.66
N ILE A 85 -6.36 0.79 6.42
CA ILE A 85 -6.93 -0.39 5.75
C ILE A 85 -6.61 -1.65 6.55
N ALA A 86 -5.36 -1.84 6.99
CA ALA A 86 -4.95 -2.99 7.81
C ALA A 86 -5.74 -3.07 9.12
N CYS A 87 -5.97 -1.93 9.79
CA CYS A 87 -6.78 -1.88 11.00
C CYS A 87 -8.25 -2.24 10.74
N ASP A 88 -8.86 -1.71 9.66
CA ASP A 88 -10.26 -2.00 9.32
C ASP A 88 -10.45 -3.49 8.93
N LEU A 89 -9.49 -4.08 8.18
CA LEU A 89 -9.49 -5.50 7.84
C LEU A 89 -9.29 -6.38 9.08
N ALA A 90 -8.29 -6.07 9.91
CA ALA A 90 -7.99 -6.84 11.13
C ALA A 90 -9.17 -6.81 12.10
N ARG A 91 -9.83 -5.63 12.28
CA ARG A 91 -11.04 -5.51 13.06
C ARG A 91 -12.15 -6.41 12.54
N TYR A 92 -12.38 -6.44 11.23
CA TYR A 92 -13.37 -7.33 10.62
C TYR A 92 -13.03 -8.80 10.86
N TYR A 93 -11.75 -9.19 10.76
CA TYR A 93 -11.31 -10.57 10.99
C TYR A 93 -11.35 -11.01 12.47
N LEU A 94 -11.42 -10.07 13.41
CA LEU A 94 -11.63 -10.37 14.84
C LEU A 94 -13.10 -10.70 15.15
N HIS A 95 -14.04 -10.27 14.29
CA HIS A 95 -15.44 -10.64 14.40
C HIS A 95 -15.70 -11.96 13.66
N ASP A 96 -16.38 -12.91 14.31
CA ASP A 96 -16.66 -14.21 13.70
C ASP A 96 -17.94 -14.20 12.83
N ASP A 97 -18.92 -13.35 13.18
CA ASP A 97 -20.19 -13.26 12.44
C ASP A 97 -20.75 -11.84 12.49
N LEU A 98 -20.85 -11.21 11.32
CA LEU A 98 -21.34 -9.84 11.17
C LEU A 98 -22.38 -9.73 10.07
N ALA A 99 -23.52 -9.10 10.41
CA ALA A 99 -24.52 -8.75 9.43
C ALA A 99 -23.96 -7.72 8.41
N PRO A 100 -24.39 -7.79 7.13
CA PRO A 100 -23.93 -6.87 6.08
C PRO A 100 -24.21 -5.38 6.35
N GLU A 101 -25.19 -5.08 7.19
CA GLU A 101 -25.55 -3.72 7.60
C GLU A 101 -24.65 -3.14 8.69
N ASN A 102 -23.81 -4.00 9.31
CA ASN A 102 -22.90 -3.56 10.37
C ASN A 102 -21.84 -2.58 9.85
N GLU A 103 -21.50 -1.59 10.66
CA GLU A 103 -20.48 -0.57 10.36
C GLU A 103 -19.12 -1.21 10.07
N VAL A 104 -18.73 -2.25 10.80
CA VAL A 104 -17.45 -2.96 10.61
C VAL A 104 -17.41 -3.61 9.23
N TYR A 105 -18.50 -4.27 8.81
CA TYR A 105 -18.60 -4.85 7.48
C TYR A 105 -18.56 -3.80 6.37
N ARG A 106 -19.24 -2.65 6.56
CA ARG A 106 -19.20 -1.54 5.58
C ARG A 106 -17.80 -0.97 5.41
N ARG A 107 -17.06 -0.78 6.52
CA ARG A 107 -15.66 -0.33 6.48
C ARG A 107 -14.75 -1.35 5.80
N TYR A 108 -14.92 -2.63 6.12
CA TYR A 108 -14.21 -3.71 5.42
C TYR A 108 -14.44 -3.64 3.89
N LYS A 109 -15.68 -3.53 3.46
CA LYS A 109 -16.00 -3.43 2.02
C LYS A 109 -15.44 -2.15 1.37
N ALA A 110 -15.43 -1.04 2.09
CA ALA A 110 -14.80 0.19 1.62
C ALA A 110 -13.27 0.02 1.47
N ALA A 111 -12.63 -0.60 2.45
CA ALA A 111 -11.19 -0.90 2.42
C ALA A 111 -10.81 -1.81 1.24
N VAL A 112 -11.61 -2.87 0.98
CA VAL A 112 -11.40 -3.75 -0.18
C VAL A 112 -11.51 -2.98 -1.50
N ARG A 113 -12.52 -2.12 -1.66
CA ARG A 113 -12.67 -1.30 -2.88
C ARG A 113 -11.51 -0.33 -3.09
N GLU A 114 -10.94 0.22 -2.02
CA GLU A 114 -9.75 1.06 -2.12
C GLU A 114 -8.53 0.24 -2.57
N LEU A 115 -8.37 -0.99 -2.07
CA LEU A 115 -7.30 -1.89 -2.53
C LEU A 115 -7.49 -2.29 -3.99
N GLU A 116 -8.72 -2.57 -4.43
CA GLU A 116 -9.04 -2.83 -5.83
C GLU A 116 -8.68 -1.61 -6.71
N ALA A 117 -9.01 -0.39 -6.25
CA ALA A 117 -8.66 0.83 -6.98
C ALA A 117 -7.14 1.05 -7.09
N ILE A 118 -6.37 0.64 -6.07
CA ILE A 118 -4.90 0.66 -6.11
C ILE A 118 -4.39 -0.39 -7.11
N ALA A 119 -4.89 -1.62 -7.05
CA ALA A 119 -4.49 -2.70 -7.95
C ALA A 119 -4.81 -2.39 -9.42
N ASP A 120 -5.96 -1.75 -9.68
CA ASP A 120 -6.37 -1.29 -11.02
C ASP A 120 -5.57 -0.04 -11.50
N GLY A 121 -4.68 0.52 -10.68
CA GLY A 121 -3.94 1.74 -11.00
C GLY A 121 -4.78 3.04 -10.98
N LYS A 122 -6.04 2.97 -10.50
CA LYS A 122 -6.93 4.13 -10.37
C LYS A 122 -6.56 5.02 -9.17
N ALA A 123 -5.91 4.45 -8.16
CA ALA A 123 -5.40 5.14 -7.00
C ALA A 123 -3.91 4.80 -6.80
N GLN A 124 -3.14 5.75 -6.32
CA GLN A 124 -1.73 5.56 -6.04
C GLN A 124 -1.43 5.75 -4.56
N LEU A 125 -0.49 4.97 -4.04
CA LEU A 125 0.01 5.17 -2.70
C LEU A 125 0.93 6.38 -2.66
N SER A 126 0.66 7.29 -1.73
CA SER A 126 1.47 8.48 -1.49
C SER A 126 1.92 8.55 -0.04
N CYS A 127 3.05 9.18 0.16
CA CYS A 127 3.59 9.44 1.48
C CYS A 127 3.17 10.83 2.00
N PRO A 128 2.92 11.00 3.31
CA PRO A 128 2.53 12.29 3.89
C PRO A 128 3.57 13.40 3.66
N TRP A 129 4.82 13.00 3.52
CA TRP A 129 5.96 13.93 3.32
C TRP A 129 6.41 14.01 1.85
N GLY A 130 5.59 13.49 0.93
CA GLY A 130 5.86 13.42 -0.51
C GLY A 130 6.51 12.11 -0.94
N GLY A 131 6.47 11.86 -2.24
CA GLY A 131 7.01 10.63 -2.83
C GLY A 131 6.09 9.41 -2.75
N SER A 132 6.61 8.27 -3.19
CA SER A 132 5.95 6.96 -3.20
C SER A 132 6.56 6.06 -2.13
N PRO A 133 5.76 5.21 -1.44
CA PRO A 133 6.27 4.26 -0.45
C PRO A 133 6.97 3.05 -1.07
N GLY A 134 6.93 2.90 -2.39
CA GLY A 134 7.54 1.77 -3.10
C GLY A 134 7.79 2.09 -4.57
N VAL A 135 8.52 1.20 -5.23
CA VAL A 135 8.81 1.29 -6.67
C VAL A 135 7.68 0.62 -7.44
N PRO A 136 6.99 1.32 -8.36
CA PRO A 136 5.99 0.71 -9.23
C PRO A 136 6.60 -0.40 -10.08
N ILE A 137 5.83 -1.48 -10.32
CA ILE A 137 6.22 -2.54 -11.24
C ILE A 137 6.21 -1.93 -12.66
N GLY A 138 7.32 -2.09 -13.39
CA GLY A 138 7.47 -1.49 -14.72
C GLY A 138 8.10 -0.09 -14.75
N ALA A 139 8.41 0.51 -13.59
CA ALA A 139 9.14 1.78 -13.54
C ALA A 139 10.50 1.70 -14.25
N ASP A 140 11.14 0.53 -14.22
CA ASP A 140 12.40 0.31 -14.93
C ASP A 140 12.20 0.23 -16.45
N ALA A 141 11.03 -0.19 -16.92
CA ALA A 141 10.70 -0.20 -18.35
C ALA A 141 10.45 1.21 -18.90
N GLN A 142 10.05 2.14 -18.02
CA GLN A 142 9.92 3.56 -18.39
C GLN A 142 11.22 4.34 -18.24
N SER A 143 12.15 3.88 -17.41
CA SER A 143 13.51 4.44 -17.27
C SER A 143 14.53 3.73 -18.15
N ALA A 144 14.22 2.55 -18.70
CA ALA A 144 14.95 1.96 -19.80
C ALA A 144 14.56 2.72 -21.07
N ASP A 145 15.20 3.89 -21.20
CA ASP A 145 15.49 4.61 -22.41
C ASP A 145 14.71 4.10 -23.64
N ALA A 146 13.43 4.47 -23.71
CA ALA A 146 12.72 4.45 -24.97
C ALA A 146 13.25 5.67 -25.79
N GLU A 147 14.57 5.72 -26.01
CA GLU A 147 15.11 6.42 -27.13
C GLU A 147 14.52 5.76 -28.36
N VAL A 148 13.50 6.38 -28.89
CA VAL A 148 13.04 6.10 -30.24
C VAL A 148 14.21 6.49 -31.14
N TYR A 149 15.06 5.52 -31.45
CA TYR A 149 16.10 5.70 -32.48
C TYR A 149 15.37 5.92 -33.79
N TYR A 150 15.16 7.16 -34.14
CA TYR A 150 14.76 7.57 -35.46
C TYR A 150 16.03 7.58 -36.32
N GLU A 151 16.36 6.46 -36.94
CA GLU A 151 17.33 6.41 -38.02
C GLU A 151 16.63 6.91 -39.29
N PHE A 152 16.84 8.18 -39.57
CA PHE A 152 16.42 8.72 -40.86
C PHE A 152 17.32 8.08 -41.94
N SER A 153 16.75 7.25 -42.77
CA SER A 153 17.44 6.85 -43.99
C SER A 153 17.90 8.11 -44.73
N PRO A 154 19.18 8.20 -45.13
CA PRO A 154 19.66 9.36 -45.84
C PRO A 154 18.81 9.55 -47.10
N ARG A 155 18.45 10.79 -47.38
CA ARG A 155 17.65 11.13 -48.58
C ARG A 155 18.34 10.54 -49.81
N SER A 156 17.65 9.70 -50.54
CA SER A 156 18.15 9.12 -51.81
C SER A 156 18.27 10.14 -52.93
N VAL A 157 17.61 11.30 -52.78
CA VAL A 157 17.68 12.46 -53.68
C VAL A 157 18.28 13.62 -52.89
N THR A 158 19.48 14.01 -53.23
CA THR A 158 20.20 15.15 -52.67
C THR A 158 20.34 16.24 -53.73
N ASP A 159 20.64 17.48 -53.32
CA ASP A 159 20.88 18.57 -54.26
C ASP A 159 22.00 18.27 -55.24
N ASP A 160 22.97 17.44 -54.84
CA ASP A 160 24.05 16.97 -55.72
C ASP A 160 23.56 15.99 -56.78
N SER A 161 22.54 15.16 -56.46
CA SER A 161 21.96 14.23 -57.45
C SER A 161 21.05 14.91 -58.45
N LEU A 162 20.63 16.17 -58.19
CA LEU A 162 19.78 16.95 -59.06
C LEU A 162 20.57 17.94 -59.97
N LYS A 163 21.89 18.12 -59.76
CA LYS A 163 22.74 19.02 -60.55
C LYS A 163 22.83 18.69 -62.02
N GLY A 164 22.37 17.49 -62.43
CA GLY A 164 22.37 17.07 -63.84
C GLY A 164 21.07 17.33 -64.60
N PHE A 165 20.07 17.93 -63.95
CA PHE A 165 18.76 18.21 -64.53
C PHE A 165 18.40 19.71 -64.66
N ALA A 166 19.42 20.57 -64.62
CA ALA A 166 19.27 22.02 -64.86
C ALA A 166 19.70 22.40 -66.25
#